data_d65acd380f24e9504b2ca9b7b93f51c0
#
_entry.id   d65acd380f24e9504b2ca9b7b93f51c0
#
_cell.length_a   1.000
_cell.length_b   1.000
_cell.length_c   1.000
_cell.angle_alpha   90.00
_cell.angle_beta   90.00
_cell.angle_gamma   90.00
#
_symmetry.space_group_name_H-M   'P 1'
#
loop_
_entity.id
_entity.type
_entity.pdbx_description
1 polymer ?
#
loop_
_entity_poly.entity_id
_entity_poly.type
_entity_poly.pdbx_seq_one_letter_code
_entity_poly.pdbx_strand_id
1 'polypeptide(L)'
;ATIVNYLVSTAQSLRKDCIVCASPARDDVVNLTNAADITTNIVTTADTFTNSSYLVADNNFLKVYDKYNDGYIFIPAASSTAGICAATDLNRAPWFSPAGTRRGQYLGITSLAWTPNKAQRDTLYKSDVNPIANIPGQGTLLYGDKTMLGRPSAFDRINVRRLFLILERAIGKAAQQVLFEFNDVPTRVNFKNNV
;
A
#
# COMPACT_ATOMS: atom_id res chain seq x y z
N ALA A 1 -13.83 -2.73 -8.07
CA ALA A 1 -12.78 -2.54 -9.11
C ALA A 1 -12.86 -1.17 -9.78
N THR A 2 -14.00 -0.72 -10.30
CA THR A 2 -14.15 0.53 -11.08
C THR A 2 -13.61 1.77 -10.36
N ILE A 3 -13.96 1.98 -9.10
CA ILE A 3 -13.48 3.12 -8.30
C ILE A 3 -11.96 3.04 -8.09
N VAL A 4 -11.46 1.86 -7.74
CA VAL A 4 -10.02 1.64 -7.54
C VAL A 4 -9.24 1.94 -8.82
N ASN A 5 -9.68 1.41 -9.95
CA ASN A 5 -9.04 1.63 -11.25
C ASN A 5 -9.07 3.11 -11.68
N TYR A 6 -10.16 3.83 -11.39
CA TYR A 6 -10.23 5.28 -11.61
C TYR A 6 -9.21 6.04 -10.72
N LEU A 7 -9.12 5.70 -9.44
CA LEU A 7 -8.14 6.30 -8.53
C LEU A 7 -6.70 6.01 -8.97
N VAL A 8 -6.42 4.79 -9.42
CA VAL A 8 -5.10 4.40 -9.95
C VAL A 8 -4.75 5.19 -11.21
N SER A 9 -5.69 5.32 -12.15
CA SER A 9 -5.46 6.11 -13.37
C SER A 9 -5.18 7.58 -13.03
N THR A 10 -5.91 8.15 -12.07
CA THR A 10 -5.69 9.51 -11.58
C THR A 10 -4.33 9.66 -10.89
N ALA A 11 -3.95 8.71 -10.03
CA ALA A 11 -2.66 8.74 -9.35
C ALA A 11 -1.48 8.59 -10.32
N GLN A 12 -1.61 7.73 -11.33
CA GLN A 12 -0.54 7.42 -12.28
C GLN A 12 -0.37 8.47 -13.38
N SER A 13 -1.45 9.05 -13.88
CA SER A 13 -1.42 9.95 -15.06
C SER A 13 -1.47 11.42 -14.68
N LEU A 14 -2.28 11.79 -13.69
CA LEU A 14 -2.53 13.20 -13.35
C LEU A 14 -1.69 13.65 -12.16
N ARG A 15 -1.76 12.94 -11.04
CA ARG A 15 -1.15 13.40 -9.79
C ARG A 15 0.32 13.06 -9.67
N LYS A 16 0.68 11.80 -9.84
CA LYS A 16 2.04 11.25 -9.72
C LYS A 16 2.73 11.51 -8.36
N ASP A 17 1.96 11.85 -7.33
CA ASP A 17 2.45 12.24 -6.00
C ASP A 17 1.95 11.35 -4.86
N CYS A 18 1.15 10.32 -5.16
CA CYS A 18 0.51 9.46 -4.17
C CYS A 18 0.42 8.01 -4.64
N ILE A 19 0.19 7.11 -3.68
CA ILE A 19 -0.17 5.72 -3.92
C ILE A 19 -1.63 5.50 -3.53
N VAL A 20 -2.27 4.51 -4.13
CA VAL A 20 -3.63 4.08 -3.83
C VAL A 20 -3.54 2.79 -3.01
N CYS A 21 -4.23 2.73 -1.87
CA CYS A 21 -4.40 1.50 -1.12
C CYS A 21 -5.80 0.95 -1.36
N ALA A 22 -5.93 -0.35 -1.60
CA ALA A 22 -7.19 -1.01 -1.86
C ALA A 22 -7.31 -2.31 -1.07
N SER A 23 -8.52 -2.58 -0.59
CA SER A 23 -8.92 -3.86 0.01
C SER A 23 -9.89 -4.58 -0.93
N PRO A 24 -10.07 -5.90 -0.80
CA PRO A 24 -11.08 -6.66 -1.54
C PRO A 24 -12.51 -6.18 -1.21
N ALA A 25 -13.50 -6.68 -1.95
CA ALA A 25 -14.87 -6.41 -1.61
C ALA A 25 -15.24 -7.07 -0.26
N ARG A 26 -16.18 -6.45 0.48
CA ARG A 26 -16.59 -6.96 1.79
C ARG A 26 -17.14 -8.39 1.71
N ASP A 27 -17.92 -8.64 0.68
CA ASP A 27 -18.59 -9.93 0.50
C ASP A 27 -17.61 -11.06 0.13
N ASP A 28 -16.41 -10.71 -0.37
CA ASP A 28 -15.35 -11.67 -0.66
C ASP A 28 -14.63 -12.18 0.60
N VAL A 29 -14.83 -11.51 1.75
CA VAL A 29 -14.05 -11.77 2.97
C VAL A 29 -14.92 -11.96 4.21
N VAL A 30 -15.84 -11.00 4.52
CA VAL A 30 -16.45 -10.90 5.85
C VAL A 30 -17.52 -11.96 6.09
N ASN A 31 -18.27 -12.34 5.07
CA ASN A 31 -19.42 -13.24 5.20
C ASN A 31 -19.10 -14.69 4.81
N LEU A 32 -17.85 -15.00 4.53
CA LEU A 32 -17.40 -16.33 4.11
C LEU A 32 -16.69 -17.06 5.27
N THR A 33 -16.92 -18.35 5.36
CA THR A 33 -16.27 -19.22 6.37
C THR A 33 -15.18 -20.11 5.78
N ASN A 34 -15.25 -20.39 4.47
CA ASN A 34 -14.27 -21.23 3.80
C ASN A 34 -13.06 -20.40 3.37
N ALA A 35 -11.93 -20.65 3.98
CA ALA A 35 -10.70 -19.91 3.72
C ALA A 35 -10.14 -20.09 2.28
N ALA A 36 -10.46 -21.21 1.61
CA ALA A 36 -10.06 -21.42 0.23
C ALA A 36 -10.87 -20.52 -0.72
N ASP A 37 -12.18 -20.42 -0.51
CA ASP A 37 -13.06 -19.56 -1.30
C ASP A 37 -12.70 -18.09 -1.10
N ILE A 38 -12.43 -17.68 0.15
CA ILE A 38 -11.95 -16.32 0.46
C ILE A 38 -10.67 -16.01 -0.35
N THR A 39 -9.69 -16.91 -0.33
CA THR A 39 -8.43 -16.72 -1.06
C THR A 39 -8.67 -16.58 -2.55
N THR A 40 -9.51 -17.45 -3.14
CA THR A 40 -9.84 -17.44 -4.57
C THR A 40 -10.57 -16.15 -4.95
N ASN A 41 -11.54 -15.70 -4.16
CA ASN A 41 -12.28 -14.48 -4.42
C ASN A 41 -11.39 -13.24 -4.36
N ILE A 42 -10.48 -13.17 -3.38
CA ILE A 42 -9.52 -12.07 -3.28
C ILE A 42 -8.61 -12.01 -4.51
N VAL A 43 -8.09 -13.15 -4.96
CA VAL A 43 -7.26 -13.22 -6.18
C VAL A 43 -8.07 -12.78 -7.40
N THR A 44 -9.28 -13.30 -7.56
CA THR A 44 -10.17 -12.90 -8.66
C THR A 44 -10.47 -11.41 -8.66
N THR A 45 -10.72 -10.82 -7.49
CA THR A 45 -10.94 -9.38 -7.35
C THR A 45 -9.66 -8.59 -7.68
N ALA A 46 -8.49 -9.06 -7.21
CA ALA A 46 -7.21 -8.45 -7.51
C ALA A 46 -6.89 -8.45 -9.01
N ASP A 47 -7.22 -9.52 -9.72
CA ASP A 47 -7.03 -9.63 -11.18
C ASP A 47 -7.88 -8.60 -11.98
N THR A 48 -8.93 -8.04 -11.37
CA THR A 48 -9.71 -6.95 -11.98
C THR A 48 -9.11 -5.56 -11.79
N PHE A 49 -8.10 -5.44 -10.96
CA PHE A 49 -7.42 -4.17 -10.71
C PHE A 49 -6.43 -3.83 -11.82
N THR A 50 -6.26 -2.54 -12.06
CA THR A 50 -5.25 -2.06 -13.00
C THR A 50 -3.85 -2.40 -12.49
N ASN A 51 -3.08 -3.07 -13.34
CA ASN A 51 -1.68 -3.40 -13.07
C ASN A 51 -0.83 -2.12 -13.01
N SER A 52 -0.46 -1.71 -11.81
CA SER A 52 0.24 -0.44 -11.57
C SER A 52 1.08 -0.47 -10.31
N SER A 53 2.25 0.15 -10.37
CA SER A 53 3.09 0.38 -9.19
C SER A 53 2.53 1.43 -8.22
N TYR A 54 1.49 2.15 -8.61
CA TYR A 54 0.78 3.13 -7.76
C TYR A 54 -0.33 2.49 -6.92
N LEU A 55 -0.60 1.19 -7.11
CA LEU A 55 -1.61 0.46 -6.36
C LEU A 55 -0.98 -0.51 -5.37
N VAL A 56 -1.48 -0.50 -4.15
CA VAL A 56 -1.15 -1.45 -3.08
C VAL A 56 -2.44 -2.15 -2.67
N ALA A 57 -2.54 -3.44 -2.87
CA ALA A 57 -3.69 -4.24 -2.47
C ALA A 57 -3.37 -5.04 -1.20
N ASP A 58 -4.33 -5.08 -0.29
CA ASP A 58 -4.34 -5.96 0.88
C ASP A 58 -5.45 -7.02 0.78
N ASN A 59 -5.52 -7.92 1.77
CA ASN A 59 -6.39 -9.10 1.69
C ASN A 59 -7.51 -9.11 2.73
N ASN A 60 -7.72 -8.05 3.53
CA ASN A 60 -8.50 -8.26 4.74
C ASN A 60 -9.40 -7.08 5.14
N PHE A 61 -10.29 -7.40 6.08
CA PHE A 61 -11.05 -6.44 6.87
C PHE A 61 -10.64 -6.53 8.33
N LEU A 62 -10.61 -5.39 8.99
CA LEU A 62 -10.26 -5.23 10.40
C LEU A 62 -11.53 -5.12 11.23
N LYS A 63 -11.65 -5.93 12.27
CA LYS A 63 -12.72 -5.82 13.25
C LYS A 63 -12.32 -4.79 14.30
N VAL A 64 -13.10 -3.75 14.44
CA VAL A 64 -12.88 -2.68 15.40
C VAL A 64 -14.13 -2.47 16.26
N TYR A 65 -13.92 -1.99 17.48
CA TYR A 65 -15.01 -1.64 18.36
C TYR A 65 -15.51 -0.23 18.06
N ASP A 66 -16.79 -0.12 17.77
CA ASP A 66 -17.48 1.17 17.60
C ASP A 66 -18.09 1.59 18.95
N LYS A 67 -17.42 2.52 19.61
CA LYS A 67 -17.84 3.03 20.93
C LYS A 67 -19.15 3.83 20.90
N TYR A 68 -19.59 4.30 19.73
CA TYR A 68 -20.81 5.10 19.62
C TYR A 68 -22.06 4.23 19.52
N ASN A 69 -21.94 3.07 18.87
CA ASN A 69 -23.04 2.11 18.69
C ASN A 69 -22.89 0.87 19.58
N ASP A 70 -21.91 0.84 20.50
CA ASP A 70 -21.59 -0.26 21.40
C ASP A 70 -21.56 -1.62 20.67
N GLY A 71 -20.80 -1.68 19.59
CA GLY A 71 -20.76 -2.86 18.75
C GLY A 71 -19.43 -3.02 18.02
N TYR A 72 -19.30 -4.14 17.32
CA TYR A 72 -18.13 -4.41 16.48
C TYR A 72 -18.48 -4.26 15.02
N ILE A 73 -17.66 -3.52 14.29
CA ILE A 73 -17.79 -3.33 12.85
C ILE A 73 -16.55 -3.83 12.11
N PHE A 74 -16.72 -4.17 10.84
CA PHE A 74 -15.62 -4.50 9.95
C PHE A 74 -15.35 -3.33 9.02
N ILE A 75 -14.10 -2.83 9.04
CA ILE A 75 -13.62 -1.77 8.16
C ILE A 75 -12.57 -2.34 7.20
N PRO A 76 -12.46 -1.83 5.96
CA PRO A 76 -11.42 -2.24 5.02
C PRO A 76 -10.03 -1.91 5.57
N ALA A 77 -9.06 -2.80 5.38
CA ALA A 77 -7.71 -2.61 5.89
C ALA A 77 -6.92 -1.52 5.14
N ALA A 78 -7.32 -1.15 3.94
CA ALA A 78 -6.65 -0.17 3.08
C ALA A 78 -6.35 1.16 3.79
N SER A 79 -7.29 1.68 4.59
CA SER A 79 -7.08 2.91 5.36
C SER A 79 -5.98 2.77 6.40
N SER A 80 -5.95 1.64 7.10
CA SER A 80 -4.93 1.35 8.11
C SER A 80 -3.58 1.03 7.46
N THR A 81 -3.57 0.38 6.29
CA THR A 81 -2.37 0.16 5.47
C THR A 81 -1.75 1.51 5.04
N ALA A 82 -2.58 2.47 4.60
CA ALA A 82 -2.13 3.82 4.32
C ALA A 82 -1.59 4.52 5.58
N GLY A 83 -2.24 4.32 6.74
CA GLY A 83 -1.77 4.81 8.03
C GLY A 83 -0.41 4.25 8.45
N ILE A 84 -0.16 2.96 8.23
CA ILE A 84 1.16 2.32 8.46
C ILE A 84 2.23 2.95 7.56
N CYS A 85 1.91 3.23 6.29
CA CYS A 85 2.81 3.94 5.40
C CYS A 85 3.15 5.34 5.94
N ALA A 86 2.14 6.11 6.34
CA ALA A 86 2.35 7.45 6.91
C ALA A 86 3.13 7.42 8.23
N ALA A 87 2.84 6.47 9.11
CA ALA A 87 3.58 6.29 10.35
C ALA A 87 5.06 5.92 10.10
N THR A 88 5.33 5.16 9.04
CA THR A 88 6.70 4.85 8.62
C THR A 88 7.45 6.10 8.18
N ASP A 89 6.77 7.04 7.48
CA ASP A 89 7.35 8.31 7.07
C ASP A 89 7.72 9.20 8.26
N LEU A 90 6.83 9.28 9.23
CA LEU A 90 7.03 10.10 10.43
C LEU A 90 8.12 9.55 11.34
N ASN A 91 8.16 8.22 11.54
CA ASN A 91 9.07 7.58 12.50
C ASN A 91 10.43 7.23 11.90
N ARG A 92 10.54 7.16 10.58
CA ARG A 92 11.77 6.77 9.86
C ARG A 92 11.94 7.58 8.59
N ALA A 93 11.60 7.00 7.47
CA ALA A 93 11.67 7.65 6.16
C ALA A 93 10.87 6.82 5.13
N PRO A 94 10.41 7.42 4.04
CA PRO A 94 9.55 6.79 3.04
C PRO A 94 10.15 5.59 2.31
N TRP A 95 11.47 5.52 2.24
CA TRP A 95 12.16 4.40 1.58
C TRP A 95 12.29 3.15 2.45
N PHE A 96 11.85 3.19 3.70
CA PHE A 96 11.73 1.99 4.51
C PHE A 96 10.46 1.22 4.15
N SER A 97 10.57 -0.12 4.10
CA SER A 97 9.39 -0.97 3.93
C SER A 97 8.41 -0.77 5.09
N PRO A 98 7.12 -0.54 4.81
CA PRO A 98 6.10 -0.42 5.86
C PRO A 98 5.72 -1.77 6.46
N ALA A 99 6.15 -2.89 5.88
CA ALA A 99 5.78 -4.23 6.31
C ALA A 99 6.65 -4.76 7.46
N GLY A 100 6.18 -5.84 8.07
CA GLY A 100 6.90 -6.62 9.07
C GLY A 100 6.74 -6.14 10.50
N THR A 101 7.41 -6.84 11.42
CA THR A 101 7.22 -6.72 12.87
C THR A 101 7.58 -5.35 13.45
N ARG A 102 8.49 -4.63 12.81
CA ARG A 102 8.97 -3.34 13.33
C ARG A 102 8.07 -2.17 12.99
N ARG A 103 7.32 -2.22 11.89
CA ARG A 103 6.57 -1.09 11.35
C ARG A 103 5.17 -1.45 10.86
N GLY A 104 4.95 -2.71 10.47
CA GLY A 104 3.72 -3.15 9.84
C GLY A 104 2.64 -3.60 10.82
N GLN A 105 2.66 -3.19 12.08
CA GLN A 105 1.65 -3.57 13.07
C GLN A 105 0.37 -2.76 12.90
N TYR A 106 -0.76 -3.46 12.88
CA TYR A 106 -2.09 -2.86 12.97
C TYR A 106 -2.48 -2.69 14.44
N LEU A 107 -2.62 -1.45 14.88
CA LEU A 107 -2.98 -1.10 16.25
C LEU A 107 -4.47 -0.75 16.34
N GLY A 108 -5.05 -0.92 17.53
CA GLY A 108 -6.45 -0.54 17.79
C GLY A 108 -7.50 -1.46 17.15
N ILE A 109 -7.11 -2.65 16.72
CA ILE A 109 -8.00 -3.65 16.16
C ILE A 109 -8.28 -4.79 17.16
N THR A 110 -9.48 -5.36 17.11
CA THR A 110 -9.85 -6.52 17.92
C THR A 110 -9.41 -7.82 17.26
N SER A 111 -9.69 -7.98 15.98
CA SER A 111 -9.30 -9.16 15.19
C SER A 111 -9.33 -8.86 13.70
N LEU A 112 -8.87 -9.82 12.90
CA LEU A 112 -9.09 -9.85 11.45
C LEU A 112 -10.43 -10.52 11.13
N ALA A 113 -10.99 -10.25 9.96
CA ALA A 113 -12.15 -10.98 9.45
C ALA A 113 -11.81 -12.45 9.22
N TRP A 114 -10.61 -12.72 8.72
CA TRP A 114 -10.04 -14.07 8.61
C TRP A 114 -8.51 -14.02 8.72
N THR A 115 -7.90 -15.16 9.10
CA THR A 115 -6.44 -15.24 9.22
C THR A 115 -5.90 -16.26 8.22
N PRO A 116 -5.17 -15.81 7.18
CA PRO A 116 -4.61 -16.70 6.18
C PRO A 116 -3.51 -17.59 6.77
N ASN A 117 -3.52 -18.87 6.43
CA ASN A 117 -2.42 -19.78 6.72
C ASN A 117 -1.21 -19.51 5.78
N LYS A 118 -0.10 -20.23 5.99
CA LYS A 118 1.11 -20.02 5.19
C LYS A 118 0.88 -20.20 3.69
N ALA A 119 0.20 -21.29 3.27
CA ALA A 119 -0.05 -21.58 1.86
C ALA A 119 -0.93 -20.50 1.20
N GLN A 120 -1.95 -20.03 1.92
CA GLN A 120 -2.81 -18.96 1.45
C GLN A 120 -2.06 -17.61 1.31
N ARG A 121 -1.19 -17.28 2.28
CA ARG A 121 -0.34 -16.11 2.17
C ARG A 121 0.60 -16.19 0.97
N ASP A 122 1.17 -17.34 0.71
CA ASP A 122 2.06 -17.56 -0.44
C ASP A 122 1.29 -17.41 -1.77
N THR A 123 0.03 -17.87 -1.82
CA THR A 123 -0.86 -17.68 -2.99
C THR A 123 -1.19 -16.21 -3.20
N LEU A 124 -1.64 -15.51 -2.17
CA LEU A 124 -1.96 -14.08 -2.23
C LEU A 124 -0.74 -13.25 -2.66
N TYR A 125 0.42 -13.54 -2.08
CA TYR A 125 1.65 -12.82 -2.39
C TYR A 125 2.15 -13.05 -3.83
N LYS A 126 1.86 -14.21 -4.42
CA LYS A 126 2.12 -14.47 -5.84
C LYS A 126 1.22 -13.63 -6.76
N SER A 127 0.01 -13.33 -6.32
CA SER A 127 -0.96 -12.48 -7.04
C SER A 127 -0.81 -10.99 -6.67
N ASP A 128 0.36 -10.58 -6.14
CA ASP A 128 0.71 -9.21 -5.77
C ASP A 128 -0.19 -8.58 -4.69
N VAL A 129 -0.97 -9.38 -3.97
CA VAL A 129 -1.76 -8.97 -2.82
C VAL A 129 -0.93 -9.12 -1.55
N ASN A 130 -0.87 -8.06 -0.75
CA ASN A 130 -0.11 -8.07 0.50
C ASN A 130 -0.91 -8.75 1.62
N PRO A 131 -0.47 -9.90 2.12
CA PRO A 131 -1.19 -10.59 3.18
C PRO A 131 -1.08 -9.84 4.51
N ILE A 132 -2.22 -9.68 5.17
CA ILE A 132 -2.31 -9.27 6.57
C ILE A 132 -2.58 -10.54 7.38
N ALA A 133 -1.75 -10.80 8.36
CA ALA A 133 -1.86 -12.00 9.17
C ALA A 133 -1.65 -11.69 10.65
N ASN A 134 -2.37 -12.42 11.48
CA ASN A 134 -2.12 -12.43 12.92
C ASN A 134 -1.06 -13.50 13.23
N ILE A 135 0.08 -13.08 13.75
CA ILE A 135 1.18 -13.97 14.11
C ILE A 135 1.27 -14.05 15.64
N PRO A 136 1.20 -15.25 16.21
CA PRO A 136 1.31 -15.43 17.66
C PRO A 136 2.57 -14.75 18.22
N GLY A 137 2.40 -13.96 19.28
CA GLY A 137 3.50 -13.23 19.93
C GLY A 137 3.95 -11.95 19.21
N GLN A 138 3.46 -11.67 17.99
CA GLN A 138 3.84 -10.48 17.24
C GLN A 138 2.64 -9.59 16.88
N GLY A 139 1.41 -10.12 17.03
CA GLY A 139 0.18 -9.40 16.72
C GLY A 139 -0.19 -9.45 15.23
N THR A 140 -1.07 -8.55 14.85
CA THR A 140 -1.53 -8.43 13.46
C THR A 140 -0.59 -7.55 12.65
N LEU A 141 -0.06 -8.10 11.57
CA LEU A 141 0.99 -7.49 10.76
C LEU A 141 0.62 -7.41 9.29
N LEU A 142 1.07 -6.35 8.64
CA LEU A 142 1.23 -6.31 7.18
C LEU A 142 2.46 -7.16 6.82
N TYR A 143 2.25 -8.29 6.15
CA TYR A 143 3.28 -9.29 5.88
C TYR A 143 3.68 -9.33 4.39
N GLY A 144 3.52 -8.21 3.70
CA GLY A 144 3.92 -8.02 2.31
C GLY A 144 4.17 -6.54 2.01
N ASP A 145 5.01 -6.27 1.03
CA ASP A 145 5.41 -4.92 0.61
C ASP A 145 5.40 -4.74 -0.91
N LYS A 146 4.56 -5.52 -1.61
CA LYS A 146 4.41 -5.45 -3.05
C LYS A 146 3.42 -4.37 -3.49
N THR A 147 3.69 -3.80 -4.66
CA THR A 147 2.70 -3.07 -5.45
C THR A 147 2.00 -4.02 -6.41
N MET A 148 0.86 -3.62 -6.98
CA MET A 148 0.14 -4.39 -8.01
C MET A 148 0.81 -4.28 -9.39
N LEU A 149 2.14 -4.27 -9.44
CA LEU A 149 2.90 -4.26 -10.69
C LEU A 149 3.29 -5.68 -11.08
N GLY A 150 2.52 -6.33 -11.94
CA GLY A 150 2.68 -7.73 -12.33
C GLY A 150 3.89 -8.04 -13.22
N ARG A 151 4.82 -7.10 -13.41
CA ARG A 151 6.09 -7.31 -14.11
C ARG A 151 7.27 -7.13 -13.17
N PRO A 152 8.34 -7.92 -13.29
CA PRO A 152 9.56 -7.72 -12.50
C PRO A 152 10.15 -6.32 -12.73
N SER A 153 10.22 -5.53 -11.65
CA SER A 153 10.77 -4.17 -11.66
C SER A 153 11.15 -3.78 -10.25
N ALA A 154 12.04 -2.80 -10.09
CA ALA A 154 12.30 -2.19 -8.79
C ALA A 154 11.04 -1.55 -8.18
N PHE A 155 10.10 -1.12 -9.04
CA PHE A 155 8.81 -0.52 -8.63
C PHE A 155 7.75 -1.54 -8.22
N ASP A 156 8.06 -2.83 -8.18
CA ASP A 156 7.19 -3.85 -7.60
C ASP A 156 7.13 -3.78 -6.07
N ARG A 157 7.94 -2.91 -5.45
CA ARG A 157 8.00 -2.69 -4.00
C ARG A 157 7.43 -1.34 -3.59
N ILE A 158 6.66 -1.34 -2.49
CA ILE A 158 6.02 -0.14 -1.94
C ILE A 158 7.06 0.91 -1.56
N ASN A 159 8.13 0.52 -0.88
CA ASN A 159 9.17 1.42 -0.43
C ASN A 159 9.91 2.12 -1.59
N VAL A 160 10.18 1.39 -2.67
CA VAL A 160 10.85 1.97 -3.86
C VAL A 160 9.93 2.96 -4.56
N ARG A 161 8.64 2.61 -4.76
CA ARG A 161 7.68 3.56 -5.35
C ARG A 161 7.57 4.82 -4.50
N ARG A 162 7.48 4.69 -3.19
CA ARG A 162 7.38 5.83 -2.27
C ARG A 162 8.66 6.69 -2.25
N LEU A 163 9.85 6.07 -2.30
CA LEU A 163 11.10 6.79 -2.48
C LEU A 163 11.07 7.69 -3.72
N PHE A 164 10.66 7.13 -4.87
CA PHE A 164 10.62 7.90 -6.11
C PHE A 164 9.62 9.06 -6.08
N LEU A 165 8.46 8.89 -5.42
CA LEU A 165 7.49 9.98 -5.25
C LEU A 165 8.10 11.18 -4.51
N ILE A 166 8.94 10.91 -3.51
CA ILE A 166 9.61 11.99 -2.75
C ILE A 166 10.73 12.61 -3.55
N LEU A 167 11.54 11.79 -4.25
CA LEU A 167 12.60 12.30 -5.12
C LEU A 167 12.02 13.17 -6.24
N GLU A 168 10.96 12.74 -6.92
CA GLU A 168 10.28 13.52 -7.95
C GLU A 168 9.79 14.87 -7.40
N ARG A 169 9.21 14.87 -6.18
CA ARG A 169 8.75 16.09 -5.53
C ARG A 169 9.90 17.02 -5.12
N ALA A 170 10.98 16.48 -4.57
CA ALA A 170 12.15 17.25 -4.16
C ALA A 170 12.85 17.89 -5.36
N ILE A 171 13.08 17.09 -6.42
CA ILE A 171 13.67 17.54 -7.67
C ILE A 171 12.79 18.62 -8.33
N GLY A 172 11.47 18.41 -8.35
CA GLY A 172 10.52 19.36 -8.90
C GLY A 172 10.56 20.72 -8.17
N LYS A 173 10.69 20.70 -6.82
CA LYS A 173 10.85 21.94 -6.04
C LYS A 173 12.19 22.63 -6.33
N ALA A 174 13.30 21.88 -6.40
CA ALA A 174 14.60 22.41 -6.73
C ALA A 174 14.63 23.01 -8.15
N ALA A 175 13.96 22.34 -9.09
CA ALA A 175 13.85 22.82 -10.48
C ALA A 175 13.12 24.17 -10.59
N GLN A 176 12.16 24.46 -9.69
CA GLN A 176 11.48 25.77 -9.68
C GLN A 176 12.43 26.93 -9.41
N GLN A 177 13.52 26.69 -8.70
CA GLN A 177 14.50 27.74 -8.37
C GLN A 177 15.37 28.14 -9.57
N VAL A 178 15.47 27.27 -10.58
CA VAL A 178 16.26 27.52 -11.79
C VAL A 178 15.39 27.86 -13.00
N LEU A 179 14.08 28.03 -12.79
CA LEU A 179 13.19 28.50 -13.85
C LEU A 179 13.61 29.90 -14.30
N PHE A 180 13.70 30.09 -15.61
CA PHE A 180 14.13 31.35 -16.26
C PHE A 180 15.62 31.67 -16.13
N GLU A 181 16.43 30.82 -15.49
CA GLU A 181 17.87 30.98 -15.50
C GLU A 181 18.50 30.46 -16.81
N PHE A 182 19.69 30.96 -17.15
CA PHE A 182 20.43 30.48 -18.32
C PHE A 182 20.86 29.03 -18.14
N ASN A 183 20.76 28.24 -19.21
CA ASN A 183 21.17 26.84 -19.21
C ASN A 183 22.69 26.71 -19.43
N ASP A 184 23.46 27.26 -18.52
CA ASP A 184 24.90 27.24 -18.51
C ASP A 184 25.51 26.21 -17.54
N VAL A 185 26.82 26.06 -17.53
CA VAL A 185 27.53 25.10 -16.69
C VAL A 185 27.37 25.41 -15.20
N PRO A 186 27.52 26.67 -14.72
CA PRO A 186 27.28 27.00 -13.32
C PRO A 186 25.89 26.65 -12.82
N THR A 187 24.85 26.98 -13.59
CA THR A 187 23.45 26.69 -13.21
C THR A 187 23.21 25.18 -13.08
N ARG A 188 23.74 24.36 -14.01
CA ARG A 188 23.63 22.89 -13.95
C ARG A 188 24.37 22.31 -12.74
N VAL A 189 25.56 22.83 -12.42
CA VAL A 189 26.33 22.38 -11.25
C VAL A 189 25.61 22.74 -9.96
N ASN A 190 25.11 23.97 -9.85
CA ASN A 190 24.33 24.41 -8.69
C ASN A 190 23.06 23.56 -8.50
N PHE A 191 22.32 23.30 -9.58
CA PHE A 191 21.16 22.43 -9.51
C PHE A 191 21.53 21.02 -9.04
N LYS A 192 22.59 20.42 -9.60
CA LYS A 192 23.07 19.09 -9.20
C LYS A 192 23.49 19.02 -7.73
N ASN A 193 24.06 20.09 -7.19
CA ASN A 193 24.48 20.14 -5.79
C ASN A 193 23.34 20.38 -4.81
N ASN A 194 22.19 20.91 -5.28
CA ASN A 194 21.00 21.18 -4.47
C ASN A 194 20.00 20.02 -4.46
N VAL A 195 20.18 18.98 -5.29
CA VAL A 195 19.38 17.77 -5.41
C VAL A 195 20.10 16.58 -4.82
#